data_4f36383999a4978f22cf6ee775fe726b
#
_entry.id   4f36383999a4978f22cf6ee775fe726b
#
_cell.length_a   1.000
_cell.length_b   1.000
_cell.length_c   1.000
_cell.angle_alpha   90.00
_cell.angle_beta   90.00
_cell.angle_gamma   90.00
#
_symmetry.space_group_name_H-M   'P 1'
#
loop_
_entity.id
_entity.type
_entity.pdbx_description
1 polymer ?
#
loop_
_entity_poly.entity_id
_entity_poly.type
_entity_poly.pdbx_seq_one_letter_code
_entity_poly.pdbx_strand_id
1 'polypeptide(L)'
;NAEIDNKIAWQKNHWRSIQTAYSSSPFFEFYKDSLEQVYNQKYTNLVKFNFDIIKLVLEWLDIELKSKLSKEYKMDYENSLDLRKKIDSKKKSNSENKKYKQVFSEKNGFLNDLSIIDLIFNEGPNSLSYLK
;
A
#
# COMPACT_ATOMS: atom_id res chain seq x y z
N ASN A 1 9.21 16.42 -10.16
CA ASN A 1 9.22 15.97 -8.76
C ASN A 1 7.97 16.49 -8.07
N ALA A 2 7.13 15.61 -7.53
CA ALA A 2 5.99 16.02 -6.72
C ALA A 2 6.48 16.31 -5.30
N GLU A 3 6.21 17.52 -4.82
CA GLU A 3 6.51 17.92 -3.46
C GLU A 3 5.31 17.68 -2.55
N ILE A 4 5.58 17.40 -1.28
CA ILE A 4 4.54 17.19 -0.27
C ILE A 4 4.26 18.51 0.43
N ASP A 5 3.00 18.91 0.51
CA ASP A 5 2.59 20.05 1.33
C ASP A 5 2.54 19.64 2.81
N ASN A 6 3.56 20.06 3.54
CA ASN A 6 3.70 19.79 4.97
C ASN A 6 3.03 20.85 5.88
N LYS A 7 2.23 21.76 5.33
CA LYS A 7 1.45 22.73 6.13
C LYS A 7 0.35 22.02 6.94
N ILE A 8 -0.10 20.87 6.45
CA ILE A 8 -1.10 20.03 7.12
C ILE A 8 -0.38 18.83 7.75
N ALA A 9 -0.79 18.43 8.95
CA ALA A 9 -0.25 17.25 9.64
C ALA A 9 -0.75 15.93 9.01
N TRP A 10 -0.55 15.76 7.68
CA TRP A 10 -1.09 14.67 6.89
C TRP A 10 -0.60 13.30 7.36
N GLN A 11 0.67 13.17 7.75
CA GLN A 11 1.25 11.90 8.23
C GLN A 11 0.54 11.42 9.49
N LYS A 12 0.34 12.33 10.46
CA LYS A 12 -0.38 12.03 11.69
C LYS A 12 -1.84 11.62 11.42
N ASN A 13 -2.50 12.28 10.47
CA ASN A 13 -3.87 11.97 10.10
C ASN A 13 -3.96 10.60 9.41
N HIS A 14 -3.05 10.31 8.48
CA HIS A 14 -2.97 9.00 7.82
C HIS A 14 -2.70 7.89 8.83
N TRP A 15 -1.69 8.06 9.67
CA TRP A 15 -1.35 7.07 10.69
C TRP A 15 -2.52 6.77 11.62
N ARG A 16 -3.19 7.79 12.13
CA ARG A 16 -4.39 7.63 12.95
C ARG A 16 -5.51 6.87 12.23
N SER A 17 -5.73 7.16 10.96
CA SER A 17 -6.74 6.46 10.15
C SER A 17 -6.40 4.98 10.02
N ILE A 18 -5.15 4.64 9.79
CA ILE A 18 -4.67 3.24 9.71
C ILE A 18 -4.86 2.55 11.06
N GLN A 19 -4.43 3.17 12.16
CA GLN A 19 -4.63 2.62 13.51
C GLN A 19 -6.11 2.38 13.81
N THR A 20 -6.97 3.35 13.50
CA THR A 20 -8.41 3.24 13.75
C THR A 20 -9.04 2.11 12.92
N ALA A 21 -8.60 1.93 11.70
CA ALA A 21 -9.15 0.90 10.81
C ALA A 21 -8.67 -0.51 11.17
N TYR A 22 -7.40 -0.66 11.59
CA TYR A 22 -6.74 -1.96 11.64
C TYR A 22 -6.28 -2.42 13.03
N SER A 23 -6.49 -1.64 14.10
CA SER A 23 -6.07 -2.03 15.46
C SER A 23 -6.67 -3.35 15.95
N SER A 24 -7.80 -3.77 15.38
CA SER A 24 -8.45 -5.05 15.70
C SER A 24 -8.04 -6.20 14.77
N SER A 25 -7.21 -5.95 13.75
CA SER A 25 -6.77 -7.00 12.84
C SER A 25 -5.68 -7.87 13.47
N PRO A 26 -5.63 -9.18 13.15
CA PRO A 26 -4.79 -10.15 13.87
C PRO A 26 -3.28 -9.85 13.83
N PHE A 27 -2.80 -9.25 12.74
CA PHE A 27 -1.37 -9.02 12.53
C PHE A 27 -0.96 -7.54 12.59
N PHE A 28 -1.87 -6.61 12.93
CA PHE A 28 -1.54 -5.19 13.02
C PHE A 28 -0.37 -4.91 13.96
N GLU A 29 -0.37 -5.53 15.15
CA GLU A 29 0.67 -5.35 16.16
C GLU A 29 2.07 -5.76 15.68
N PHE A 30 2.16 -6.73 14.76
CA PHE A 30 3.46 -7.17 14.20
C PHE A 30 4.08 -6.14 13.27
N TYR A 31 3.25 -5.40 12.53
CA TYR A 31 3.71 -4.52 11.44
C TYR A 31 3.63 -3.03 11.78
N LYS A 32 2.87 -2.65 12.82
CA LYS A 32 2.57 -1.26 13.15
C LYS A 32 3.82 -0.42 13.39
N ASP A 33 4.80 -0.95 14.14
CA ASP A 33 5.98 -0.17 14.56
C ASP A 33 6.85 0.23 13.37
N SER A 34 7.06 -0.68 12.43
CA SER A 34 7.82 -0.39 11.21
C SER A 34 7.09 0.58 10.28
N LEU A 35 5.76 0.50 10.20
CA LEU A 35 4.96 1.46 9.45
C LEU A 35 4.96 2.84 10.12
N GLU A 36 4.82 2.89 11.44
CA GLU A 36 4.87 4.13 12.22
C GLU A 36 6.21 4.85 12.05
N GLN A 37 7.32 4.10 12.03
CA GLN A 37 8.64 4.67 11.76
C GLN A 37 8.68 5.42 10.44
N VAL A 38 8.06 4.90 9.37
CA VAL A 38 7.98 5.58 8.09
C VAL A 38 7.13 6.85 8.22
N TYR A 39 5.98 6.79 8.90
CA TYR A 39 5.13 7.96 9.10
C TYR A 39 5.76 9.04 10.02
N ASN A 40 6.71 8.68 10.87
CA ASN A 40 7.43 9.63 11.75
C ASN A 40 8.61 10.32 11.07
N GLN A 41 9.03 9.87 9.88
CA GLN A 41 10.07 10.56 9.11
C GLN A 41 9.52 11.82 8.43
N LYS A 42 10.37 12.83 8.25
CA LYS A 42 10.01 14.01 7.46
C LYS A 42 10.21 13.75 5.97
N TYR A 43 9.16 13.92 5.20
CA TYR A 43 9.19 13.81 3.75
C TYR A 43 8.83 15.14 3.09
N THR A 44 9.65 15.55 2.14
CA THR A 44 9.36 16.67 1.23
C THR A 44 9.05 16.19 -0.18
N ASN A 45 9.43 14.95 -0.51
CA ASN A 45 9.30 14.38 -1.83
C ASN A 45 8.35 13.16 -1.78
N LEU A 46 7.28 13.23 -2.58
CA LEU A 46 6.25 12.18 -2.61
C LEU A 46 6.79 10.85 -3.17
N VAL A 47 7.69 10.91 -4.15
CA VAL A 47 8.28 9.70 -4.73
C VAL A 47 9.10 8.95 -3.68
N LYS A 48 9.88 9.68 -2.88
CA LYS A 48 10.66 9.06 -1.79
C LYS A 48 9.75 8.40 -0.76
N PHE A 49 8.70 9.08 -0.30
CA PHE A 49 7.74 8.50 0.63
C PHE A 49 7.11 7.22 0.07
N ASN A 50 6.63 7.26 -1.18
CA ASN A 50 6.02 6.09 -1.82
C ASN A 50 7.01 4.92 -1.95
N PHE A 51 8.28 5.21 -2.26
CA PHE A 51 9.33 4.19 -2.33
C PHE A 51 9.58 3.53 -0.98
N ASP A 52 9.66 4.31 0.08
CA ASP A 52 9.90 3.79 1.43
C ASP A 52 8.73 2.89 1.89
N ILE A 53 7.48 3.27 1.60
CA ILE A 53 6.31 2.43 1.86
C ILE A 53 6.32 1.15 1.02
N ILE A 54 6.59 1.25 -0.28
CA ILE A 54 6.64 0.07 -1.17
C ILE A 54 7.74 -0.89 -0.70
N LYS A 55 8.92 -0.36 -0.38
CA LYS A 55 10.03 -1.17 0.12
C LYS A 55 9.66 -1.91 1.40
N LEU A 56 9.03 -1.22 2.36
CA LEU A 56 8.58 -1.83 3.60
C LEU A 56 7.56 -2.96 3.35
N VAL A 57 6.57 -2.72 2.48
CA VAL A 57 5.56 -3.74 2.12
C VAL A 57 6.19 -4.96 1.45
N LEU A 58 7.16 -4.76 0.57
CA LEU A 58 7.87 -5.86 -0.10
C LEU A 58 8.72 -6.66 0.90
N GLU A 59 9.33 -5.99 1.87
CA GLU A 59 10.06 -6.61 2.98
C GLU A 59 9.15 -7.49 3.83
N TRP A 60 7.94 -7.02 4.16
CA TRP A 60 6.93 -7.82 4.88
C TRP A 60 6.45 -9.05 4.11
N LEU A 61 6.47 -8.99 2.78
CA LEU A 61 6.07 -10.08 1.90
C LEU A 61 7.24 -11.00 1.49
N ASP A 62 8.45 -10.72 1.98
CA ASP A 62 9.68 -11.41 1.58
C ASP A 62 9.88 -11.43 0.04
N ILE A 63 9.61 -10.28 -0.59
CA ILE A 63 9.76 -10.10 -2.03
C ILE A 63 10.95 -9.19 -2.31
N GLU A 64 11.95 -9.70 -3.01
CA GLU A 64 13.04 -8.89 -3.54
C GLU A 64 12.62 -8.26 -4.88
N LEU A 65 12.61 -6.93 -4.94
CA LEU A 65 12.30 -6.18 -6.16
C LEU A 65 13.48 -5.31 -6.57
N LYS A 66 14.00 -5.53 -7.77
CA LYS A 66 14.95 -4.62 -8.41
C LYS A 66 14.20 -3.48 -9.08
N SER A 67 14.28 -2.29 -8.51
CA SER A 67 13.61 -1.10 -9.03
C SER A 67 14.62 -0.02 -9.44
N LYS A 68 14.26 0.76 -10.46
CA LYS A 68 15.02 1.93 -10.90
C LYS A 68 14.05 3.10 -11.15
N LEU A 69 14.46 4.29 -10.74
CA LEU A 69 13.76 5.50 -11.14
C LEU A 69 14.07 5.84 -12.59
N SER A 70 13.05 6.19 -13.36
CA SER A 70 13.25 6.77 -14.68
C SER A 70 13.87 8.17 -14.56
N LYS A 71 14.78 8.50 -15.45
CA LYS A 71 15.38 9.85 -15.49
C LYS A 71 14.45 10.90 -16.07
N GLU A 72 13.55 10.50 -16.94
CA GLU A 72 12.60 11.35 -17.65
C GLU A 72 11.23 10.68 -17.75
N TYR A 73 10.21 11.47 -17.94
CA TYR A 73 8.87 10.98 -18.24
C TYR A 73 8.76 10.75 -19.78
N LYS A 74 8.32 9.52 -20.14
CA LYS A 74 8.00 9.16 -21.52
C LYS A 74 6.54 8.81 -21.63
N MET A 75 5.90 9.21 -22.73
CA MET A 75 4.51 8.85 -23.01
C MET A 75 4.35 7.35 -23.23
N ASP A 76 5.25 6.78 -24.01
CA ASP A 76 5.28 5.36 -24.33
C ASP A 76 6.66 4.77 -24.04
N TYR A 77 6.67 3.49 -23.67
CA TYR A 77 7.87 2.70 -23.42
C TYR A 77 7.85 1.47 -24.32
N GLU A 78 8.80 1.40 -25.24
CA GLU A 78 9.05 0.19 -26.02
C GLU A 78 9.60 -0.92 -25.09
N ASN A 79 9.16 -2.14 -25.32
CA ASN A 79 9.60 -3.33 -24.57
C ASN A 79 9.32 -3.33 -23.05
N SER A 80 8.30 -2.59 -22.61
CA SER A 80 7.88 -2.61 -21.19
C SER A 80 6.36 -2.56 -21.05
N LEU A 81 5.84 -3.16 -19.99
CA LEU A 81 4.43 -3.09 -19.66
C LEU A 81 4.15 -1.80 -18.88
N ASP A 82 3.39 -0.89 -19.50
CA ASP A 82 2.97 0.36 -18.84
C ASP A 82 1.71 0.12 -17.99
N LEU A 83 1.87 0.15 -16.69
CA LEU A 83 0.79 -0.04 -15.71
C LEU A 83 0.21 1.27 -15.16
N ARG A 84 0.68 2.44 -15.59
CA ARG A 84 0.27 3.75 -15.03
C ARG A 84 -1.23 4.02 -15.12
N LYS A 85 -1.92 3.39 -16.07
CA LYS A 85 -3.38 3.53 -16.29
C LYS A 85 -4.16 2.27 -15.92
N LYS A 86 -3.51 1.27 -15.35
CA LYS A 86 -4.18 -0.01 -15.03
C LYS A 86 -5.14 0.13 -13.86
N ILE A 87 -4.81 0.97 -12.87
CA ILE A 87 -5.64 1.24 -11.70
C ILE A 87 -6.28 2.62 -11.90
N ASP A 88 -7.61 2.63 -11.95
CA ASP A 88 -8.41 3.85 -12.07
C ASP A 88 -9.51 3.80 -11.01
N SER A 89 -9.46 4.73 -10.06
CA SER A 89 -10.42 4.82 -8.94
C SER A 89 -11.88 5.03 -9.39
N LYS A 90 -12.09 5.47 -10.65
CA LYS A 90 -13.42 5.66 -11.23
C LYS A 90 -13.97 4.42 -11.91
N LYS A 91 -13.15 3.41 -12.14
CA LYS A 91 -13.55 2.14 -12.77
C LYS A 91 -13.65 1.06 -11.73
N LYS A 92 -14.77 0.34 -11.73
CA LYS A 92 -14.85 -0.90 -10.95
C LYS A 92 -13.88 -1.92 -11.56
N SER A 93 -13.04 -2.50 -10.73
CA SER A 93 -12.24 -3.63 -11.14
C SER A 93 -13.12 -4.86 -11.34
N ASN A 94 -12.85 -5.61 -12.39
CA ASN A 94 -13.46 -6.91 -12.64
C ASN A 94 -12.57 -8.05 -12.11
N SER A 95 -11.56 -7.74 -11.30
CA SER A 95 -10.70 -8.76 -10.70
C SER A 95 -11.48 -9.52 -9.62
N GLU A 96 -11.49 -10.85 -9.70
CA GLU A 96 -11.92 -11.72 -8.62
C GLU A 96 -10.71 -12.05 -7.75
N ASN A 97 -10.57 -11.35 -6.64
CA ASN A 97 -9.51 -11.63 -5.69
C ASN A 97 -9.89 -12.82 -4.80
N LYS A 98 -8.91 -13.61 -4.42
CA LYS A 98 -9.09 -14.68 -3.43
C LYS A 98 -9.59 -14.05 -2.13
N LYS A 99 -10.73 -14.54 -1.63
CA LYS A 99 -11.38 -13.98 -0.45
C LYS A 99 -10.60 -14.32 0.83
N TYR A 100 -10.45 -13.34 1.70
CA TYR A 100 -9.91 -13.45 3.05
C TYR A 100 -10.80 -12.68 4.03
N LYS A 101 -10.60 -12.88 5.33
CA LYS A 101 -11.38 -12.18 6.35
C LYS A 101 -10.90 -10.74 6.49
N GLN A 102 -11.71 -9.78 6.07
CA GLN A 102 -11.44 -8.34 6.22
C GLN A 102 -12.04 -7.80 7.52
N VAL A 103 -11.43 -6.77 8.12
CA VAL A 103 -11.89 -6.18 9.39
C VAL A 103 -13.36 -5.77 9.33
N PHE A 104 -13.81 -5.20 8.23
CA PHE A 104 -15.18 -4.70 8.07
C PHE A 104 -16.08 -5.64 7.25
N SER A 105 -15.71 -6.90 7.07
CA SER A 105 -16.46 -7.85 6.23
C SER A 105 -17.88 -8.16 6.76
N GLU A 106 -18.08 -8.10 8.07
CA GLU A 106 -19.41 -8.31 8.67
C GLU A 106 -20.40 -7.21 8.28
N LYS A 107 -19.90 -5.97 8.12
CA LYS A 107 -20.74 -4.82 7.77
C LYS A 107 -20.88 -4.62 6.27
N ASN A 108 -19.82 -4.82 5.53
CA ASN A 108 -19.72 -4.41 4.12
C ASN A 108 -19.63 -5.59 3.13
N GLY A 109 -19.57 -6.84 3.65
CA GLY A 109 -19.18 -7.98 2.84
C GLY A 109 -17.71 -7.92 2.44
N PHE A 110 -17.30 -8.78 1.51
CA PHE A 110 -15.94 -8.75 0.96
C PHE A 110 -15.81 -7.66 -0.09
N LEU A 111 -14.83 -6.78 0.10
CA LEU A 111 -14.48 -5.73 -0.85
C LEU A 111 -13.24 -6.13 -1.64
N ASN A 112 -13.36 -6.14 -2.96
CA ASN A 112 -12.21 -6.34 -3.85
C ASN A 112 -11.33 -5.08 -3.86
N ASP A 113 -10.06 -5.26 -4.22
CA ASP A 113 -9.11 -4.19 -4.53
C ASP A 113 -8.85 -3.20 -3.37
N LEU A 114 -8.93 -3.67 -2.13
CA LEU A 114 -8.43 -2.91 -1.00
C LEU A 114 -6.90 -2.79 -1.05
N SER A 115 -6.36 -1.88 -0.27
CA SER A 115 -4.92 -1.72 -0.13
C SER A 115 -4.26 -3.02 0.33
N ILE A 116 -3.04 -3.30 -0.14
CA ILE A 116 -2.24 -4.45 0.27
C ILE A 116 -2.05 -4.54 1.80
N ILE A 117 -2.06 -3.43 2.50
CA ILE A 117 -1.97 -3.42 3.97
C ILE A 117 -3.19 -4.07 4.63
N ASP A 118 -4.38 -4.01 4.00
CA ASP A 118 -5.56 -4.71 4.50
C ASP A 118 -5.32 -6.23 4.51
N LEU A 119 -4.79 -6.77 3.43
CA LEU A 119 -4.43 -8.18 3.34
C LEU A 119 -3.34 -8.55 4.37
N ILE A 120 -2.27 -7.76 4.46
CA ILE A 120 -1.14 -8.05 5.35
C ILE A 120 -1.58 -8.01 6.82
N PHE A 121 -2.39 -7.04 7.23
CA PHE A 121 -2.85 -6.95 8.61
C PHE A 121 -3.84 -8.04 9.00
N ASN A 122 -4.54 -8.63 8.03
CA ASN A 122 -5.47 -9.72 8.29
C ASN A 122 -4.85 -11.12 8.13
N GLU A 123 -3.94 -11.33 7.17
CA GLU A 123 -3.39 -12.64 6.83
C GLU A 123 -1.90 -12.80 7.18
N GLY A 124 -1.22 -11.70 7.51
CA GLY A 124 0.18 -11.70 7.94
C GLY A 124 1.11 -12.42 6.95
N PRO A 125 1.92 -13.38 7.44
CA PRO A 125 2.87 -14.13 6.59
C PRO A 125 2.21 -14.91 5.44
N ASN A 126 0.91 -15.22 5.54
CA ASN A 126 0.16 -15.93 4.50
C ASN A 126 -0.24 -15.04 3.34
N SER A 127 -0.08 -13.73 3.44
CA SER A 127 -0.53 -12.76 2.42
C SER A 127 -0.04 -13.09 1.02
N LEU A 128 1.20 -13.56 0.87
CA LEU A 128 1.75 -13.92 -0.43
C LEU A 128 0.96 -15.03 -1.14
N SER A 129 0.30 -15.93 -0.41
CA SER A 129 -0.52 -17.01 -0.98
C SER A 129 -1.80 -16.51 -1.65
N TYR A 130 -2.22 -15.30 -1.32
CA TYR A 130 -3.40 -14.63 -1.91
C TYR A 130 -3.05 -13.82 -3.15
N LEU A 131 -1.77 -13.52 -3.37
CA LEU A 131 -1.28 -12.70 -4.49
C LEU A 131 -0.81 -13.56 -5.69
N LYS A 132 -0.83 -14.88 -5.55
CA LYS A 132 -0.39 -15.83 -6.59
C LYS A 132 -1.57 -16.37 -7.38
#